data_b394305730171e60a295d995b53d4899
#
_entry.id   b394305730171e60a295d995b53d4899
#
_cell.length_a   1.000
_cell.length_b   1.000
_cell.length_c   1.000
_cell.angle_alpha   90.00
_cell.angle_beta   90.00
_cell.angle_gamma   90.00
#
_symmetry.space_group_name_H-M   'P 1'
#
loop_
_entity.id
_entity.type
_entity.pdbx_description
1 polymer ?
#
loop_
_entity_poly.entity_id
_entity_poly.type
_entity_poly.pdbx_seq_one_letter_code
_entity_poly.pdbx_strand_id
1 'polypeptide(L)'
;MNHSVKTASITLFFISTLFSDNIEKDLQTQFILAEPGDTITIPEGVHQIRGTLSIEGKENLVIRGFDMDKSILSFSGQTDGAQGLSITNCKNIVLEKFTVQDSKGDAIKAQYVDGIVFRSIKTEWTGGPKATNGAYGLYPVQCTNVLIEFSVAIGASDAGIYVGQSNDIIVRHSTAYHNVAGIEIENSFDAMVYANHTYENTGGILVFDLPDLVQKKGGNIRVYHNIVRNNNLDNFAPPGNIVGKVLPGTGVMVLAANDVHIYENTIQNNKSIGTGIVSYFITEEAFTDSLYNPYTSDIHIYNNVYNREAGFPTLDYEIGQLMAIKYGRNTPDIIYDGMQDPDDAEGLCIQNNFRADFTNLDIEYNFEKWYSPFLSNFSEDPSPHDCGIPHLSTLK
;
A
#
# COMPACT_ATOMS: atom_id res chain seq x y z
N MET A 1 -69.49 18.51 -34.06
CA MET A 1 -68.57 19.53 -33.52
C MET A 1 -67.63 18.83 -32.56
N ASN A 2 -66.48 18.44 -33.06
CA ASN A 2 -65.46 17.76 -32.25
C ASN A 2 -64.29 18.71 -32.01
N HIS A 3 -64.07 19.07 -30.76
CA HIS A 3 -62.87 19.80 -30.37
C HIS A 3 -61.81 18.82 -29.89
N SER A 4 -60.77 18.71 -30.70
CA SER A 4 -59.53 18.00 -30.36
C SER A 4 -58.66 18.91 -29.51
N VAL A 5 -58.40 18.54 -28.26
CA VAL A 5 -57.41 19.20 -27.40
C VAL A 5 -56.06 18.52 -27.68
N LYS A 6 -55.14 19.25 -28.25
CA LYS A 6 -53.72 18.82 -28.40
C LYS A 6 -52.99 19.19 -27.12
N THR A 7 -52.63 18.18 -26.35
CA THR A 7 -51.74 18.30 -25.21
C THR A 7 -50.28 18.40 -25.71
N ALA A 8 -49.66 19.52 -25.48
CA ALA A 8 -48.23 19.69 -25.77
C ALA A 8 -47.43 19.14 -24.58
N SER A 9 -46.75 18.04 -24.79
CA SER A 9 -45.71 17.55 -23.88
C SER A 9 -44.45 18.38 -24.09
N ILE A 10 -44.13 19.24 -23.16
CA ILE A 10 -42.85 19.93 -23.11
C ILE A 10 -41.88 18.99 -22.41
N THR A 11 -40.90 18.47 -23.18
CA THR A 11 -39.81 17.64 -22.70
C THR A 11 -38.83 18.51 -21.93
N LEU A 12 -38.76 18.27 -20.62
CA LEU A 12 -37.74 18.83 -19.76
C LEU A 12 -36.49 17.90 -19.84
N PHE A 13 -35.68 18.10 -20.85
CA PHE A 13 -34.36 17.49 -20.94
C PHE A 13 -33.41 18.59 -21.41
N PHE A 14 -32.60 19.15 -20.49
CA PHE A 14 -31.33 19.84 -20.74
C PHE A 14 -31.02 20.75 -19.55
N ILE A 15 -30.59 20.18 -18.42
CA ILE A 15 -29.87 20.97 -17.38
C ILE A 15 -28.72 20.19 -16.75
N SER A 16 -28.42 18.96 -17.16
CA SER A 16 -27.37 18.18 -16.50
C SER A 16 -25.95 18.32 -17.05
N THR A 17 -25.73 19.05 -18.14
CA THR A 17 -24.40 19.18 -18.78
C THR A 17 -23.69 20.49 -18.55
N LEU A 18 -24.33 21.49 -17.95
CA LEU A 18 -23.73 22.81 -17.71
C LEU A 18 -23.09 22.99 -16.33
N PHE A 19 -23.25 22.02 -15.42
CA PHE A 19 -22.66 22.11 -14.08
C PHE A 19 -21.26 21.47 -13.96
N SER A 20 -20.79 20.65 -14.92
CA SER A 20 -19.52 19.95 -14.76
C SER A 20 -18.28 20.82 -15.02
N ASP A 21 -18.34 21.73 -15.98
CA ASP A 21 -17.19 22.60 -16.30
C ASP A 21 -16.97 23.69 -15.24
N ASN A 22 -17.95 23.94 -14.39
CA ASN A 22 -17.86 24.95 -13.34
C ASN A 22 -17.20 24.41 -12.06
N ILE A 23 -17.48 23.16 -11.66
CA ILE A 23 -17.02 22.62 -10.38
C ILE A 23 -15.49 22.43 -10.32
N GLU A 24 -14.85 21.97 -11.40
CA GLU A 24 -13.39 21.86 -11.49
C GLU A 24 -12.73 23.23 -11.34
N LYS A 25 -13.21 24.21 -12.12
CA LYS A 25 -12.71 25.59 -12.04
C LYS A 25 -12.99 26.22 -10.68
N ASP A 26 -14.17 25.97 -10.11
CA ASP A 26 -14.55 26.52 -8.82
C ASP A 26 -13.68 25.96 -7.69
N LEU A 27 -13.47 24.64 -7.65
CA LEU A 27 -12.58 24.00 -6.67
C LEU A 27 -11.13 24.48 -6.85
N GLN A 28 -10.61 24.51 -8.07
CA GLN A 28 -9.24 24.99 -8.32
C GLN A 28 -9.07 26.46 -7.92
N THR A 29 -10.08 27.29 -8.18
CA THR A 29 -10.08 28.69 -7.75
C THR A 29 -10.08 28.81 -6.22
N GLN A 30 -10.91 28.01 -5.51
CA GLN A 30 -10.90 27.98 -4.06
C GLN A 30 -9.55 27.52 -3.50
N PHE A 31 -8.91 26.50 -4.09
CA PHE A 31 -7.57 26.06 -3.67
C PHE A 31 -6.51 27.15 -3.83
N ILE A 32 -6.56 27.91 -4.93
CA ILE A 32 -5.63 29.02 -5.18
C ILE A 32 -5.84 30.16 -4.19
N LEU A 33 -7.09 30.51 -3.91
CA LEU A 33 -7.44 31.66 -3.07
C LEU A 33 -7.52 31.33 -1.58
N ALA A 34 -7.41 30.07 -1.20
CA ALA A 34 -7.57 29.61 0.19
C ALA A 34 -6.58 30.31 1.13
N GLU A 35 -7.10 30.76 2.27
CA GLU A 35 -6.36 31.32 3.39
C GLU A 35 -6.24 30.31 4.53
N PRO A 36 -5.25 30.44 5.42
CA PRO A 36 -5.11 29.54 6.56
C PRO A 36 -6.35 29.51 7.46
N GLY A 37 -6.88 28.29 7.70
CA GLY A 37 -8.10 28.06 8.47
C GLY A 37 -9.34 27.81 7.63
N ASP A 38 -9.26 27.94 6.33
CA ASP A 38 -10.39 27.72 5.44
C ASP A 38 -10.78 26.24 5.36
N THR A 39 -12.07 26.04 5.16
CA THR A 39 -12.65 24.73 4.81
C THR A 39 -13.27 24.80 3.42
N ILE A 40 -12.72 24.03 2.49
CA ILE A 40 -13.23 23.93 1.11
C ILE A 40 -14.12 22.68 1.03
N THR A 41 -15.35 22.87 0.60
CA THR A 41 -16.35 21.80 0.57
C THR A 41 -16.53 21.25 -0.83
N ILE A 42 -16.38 19.93 -0.98
CA ILE A 42 -16.76 19.19 -2.19
C ILE A 42 -18.23 18.83 -2.07
N PRO A 43 -19.11 19.32 -2.96
CA PRO A 43 -20.56 19.05 -2.89
C PRO A 43 -20.89 17.56 -3.05
N GLU A 44 -22.11 17.16 -2.69
CA GLU A 44 -22.64 15.84 -3.06
C GLU A 44 -22.78 15.73 -4.59
N GLY A 45 -22.48 14.56 -5.10
CA GLY A 45 -22.59 14.22 -6.52
C GLY A 45 -21.32 13.61 -7.08
N VAL A 46 -21.40 13.18 -8.33
CA VAL A 46 -20.27 12.72 -9.12
C VAL A 46 -19.83 13.87 -10.03
N HIS A 47 -18.65 14.41 -9.74
CA HIS A 47 -18.11 15.57 -10.42
C HIS A 47 -17.03 15.14 -11.41
N GLN A 48 -17.25 15.39 -12.70
CA GLN A 48 -16.27 15.08 -13.74
C GLN A 48 -15.16 16.13 -13.73
N ILE A 49 -13.91 15.66 -13.54
CA ILE A 49 -12.71 16.48 -13.50
C ILE A 49 -11.82 16.08 -14.68
N ARG A 50 -11.30 17.05 -15.42
CA ARG A 50 -10.48 16.82 -16.61
C ARG A 50 -9.01 17.07 -16.43
N GLY A 51 -8.66 17.96 -15.49
CA GLY A 51 -7.27 18.28 -15.12
C GLY A 51 -6.91 17.79 -13.73
N THR A 52 -5.64 17.78 -13.39
CA THR A 52 -5.20 17.59 -12.00
C THR A 52 -5.66 18.77 -11.15
N LEU A 53 -6.35 18.51 -10.04
CA LEU A 53 -6.61 19.53 -9.03
C LEU A 53 -5.36 19.70 -8.15
N SER A 54 -4.91 20.95 -7.94
CA SER A 54 -3.63 21.21 -7.26
C SER A 54 -3.77 22.18 -6.10
N ILE A 55 -3.11 21.83 -4.98
CA ILE A 55 -2.95 22.66 -3.79
C ILE A 55 -1.44 22.82 -3.56
N GLU A 56 -0.92 24.01 -3.62
CA GLU A 56 0.51 24.27 -3.47
C GLU A 56 0.78 25.43 -2.50
N GLY A 57 1.76 25.22 -1.60
CA GLY A 57 2.23 26.28 -0.69
C GLY A 57 1.18 26.75 0.32
N LYS A 58 0.21 25.92 0.67
CA LYS A 58 -0.89 26.28 1.57
C LYS A 58 -0.69 25.71 2.99
N GLU A 59 -1.33 26.34 3.95
CA GLU A 59 -1.26 25.94 5.36
C GLU A 59 -2.64 25.89 6.01
N ASN A 60 -2.82 24.93 6.94
CA ASN A 60 -4.00 24.85 7.81
C ASN A 60 -5.32 24.82 7.04
N LEU A 61 -5.44 23.98 6.00
CA LEU A 61 -6.64 23.84 5.19
C LEU A 61 -7.37 22.52 5.48
N VAL A 62 -8.68 22.57 5.37
CA VAL A 62 -9.54 21.39 5.37
C VAL A 62 -10.25 21.28 4.02
N ILE A 63 -10.07 20.16 3.32
CA ILE A 63 -10.83 19.82 2.11
C ILE A 63 -11.80 18.70 2.51
N ARG A 64 -13.08 18.99 2.46
CA ARG A 64 -14.13 18.12 3.01
C ARG A 64 -15.24 17.83 2.03
N GLY A 65 -15.51 16.54 1.81
CA GLY A 65 -16.76 16.11 1.19
C GLY A 65 -17.91 15.99 2.20
N PHE A 66 -19.08 15.68 1.72
CA PHE A 66 -20.23 15.35 2.57
C PHE A 66 -20.06 13.95 3.19
N ASP A 67 -19.73 12.98 2.34
CA ASP A 67 -19.49 11.59 2.68
C ASP A 67 -18.67 10.95 1.56
N MET A 68 -17.81 9.95 1.87
CA MET A 68 -16.95 9.34 0.86
C MET A 68 -17.71 8.60 -0.25
N ASP A 69 -18.94 8.19 -0.01
CA ASP A 69 -19.78 7.56 -1.04
C ASP A 69 -20.70 8.56 -1.78
N LYS A 70 -20.66 9.83 -1.39
CA LYS A 70 -21.53 10.86 -1.95
C LYS A 70 -20.82 12.02 -2.61
N SER A 71 -19.64 12.41 -2.16
CA SER A 71 -18.82 13.46 -2.78
C SER A 71 -17.71 12.81 -3.59
N ILE A 72 -17.87 12.73 -4.90
CA ILE A 72 -16.99 11.95 -5.79
C ILE A 72 -16.38 12.85 -6.84
N LEU A 73 -15.05 12.93 -6.85
CA LEU A 73 -14.27 13.53 -7.92
C LEU A 73 -13.87 12.44 -8.91
N SER A 74 -14.49 12.41 -10.08
CA SER A 74 -14.26 11.41 -11.12
C SER A 74 -13.33 11.96 -12.20
N PHE A 75 -12.21 11.29 -12.38
CA PHE A 75 -11.19 11.61 -13.38
C PHE A 75 -11.27 10.69 -14.62
N SER A 76 -12.39 9.97 -14.78
CA SER A 76 -12.58 9.03 -15.91
C SER A 76 -12.41 9.67 -17.29
N GLY A 77 -12.61 10.99 -17.40
CA GLY A 77 -12.39 11.79 -18.61
C GLY A 77 -11.15 12.67 -18.57
N GLN A 78 -10.18 12.37 -17.70
CA GLN A 78 -8.99 13.22 -17.51
C GLN A 78 -8.18 13.39 -18.80
N THR A 79 -7.93 14.63 -19.20
CA THR A 79 -7.15 15.00 -20.39
C THR A 79 -5.79 15.57 -20.03
N ASP A 80 -5.71 16.30 -18.92
CA ASP A 80 -4.54 17.05 -18.48
C ASP A 80 -4.04 16.57 -17.12
N GLY A 81 -2.70 16.55 -16.95
CA GLY A 81 -2.06 16.04 -15.75
C GLY A 81 -2.12 14.51 -15.64
N ALA A 82 -1.57 14.00 -14.57
CA ALA A 82 -1.53 12.57 -14.27
C ALA A 82 -2.25 12.24 -12.97
N GLN A 83 -2.04 13.03 -11.90
CA GLN A 83 -2.70 12.83 -10.61
C GLN A 83 -4.15 13.30 -10.65
N GLY A 84 -4.98 12.72 -9.77
CA GLY A 84 -6.29 13.27 -9.49
C GLY A 84 -6.16 14.56 -8.66
N LEU A 85 -5.70 14.44 -7.41
CA LEU A 85 -5.40 15.56 -6.52
C LEU A 85 -3.91 15.59 -6.18
N SER A 86 -3.26 16.74 -6.36
CA SER A 86 -1.85 16.98 -6.05
C SER A 86 -1.72 18.03 -4.94
N ILE A 87 -1.01 17.71 -3.87
CA ILE A 87 -0.77 18.59 -2.71
C ILE A 87 0.74 18.69 -2.52
N THR A 88 1.29 19.90 -2.65
CA THR A 88 2.75 20.07 -2.69
C THR A 88 3.19 21.25 -1.81
N ASN A 89 4.28 21.06 -1.04
CA ASN A 89 4.89 22.11 -0.23
C ASN A 89 3.88 22.76 0.75
N CYS A 90 3.05 21.95 1.38
CA CYS A 90 1.97 22.42 2.26
C CYS A 90 2.22 22.07 3.74
N LYS A 91 1.40 22.66 4.61
CA LYS A 91 1.45 22.37 6.03
C LYS A 91 0.06 22.24 6.64
N ASN A 92 -0.14 21.21 7.49
CA ASN A 92 -1.40 20.94 8.20
C ASN A 92 -2.60 20.88 7.24
N ILE A 93 -2.62 19.93 6.32
CA ILE A 93 -3.71 19.71 5.37
C ILE A 93 -4.56 18.52 5.83
N VAL A 94 -5.85 18.71 5.86
CA VAL A 94 -6.83 17.65 6.17
C VAL A 94 -7.70 17.39 4.95
N LEU A 95 -7.70 16.15 4.49
CA LEU A 95 -8.60 15.64 3.46
C LEU A 95 -9.58 14.70 4.12
N GLU A 96 -10.89 14.94 3.96
CA GLU A 96 -11.87 14.06 4.59
C GLU A 96 -13.18 13.89 3.82
N LYS A 97 -13.75 12.68 3.88
CA LYS A 97 -15.11 12.34 3.45
C LYS A 97 -15.41 12.55 1.97
N PHE A 98 -14.50 12.18 1.08
CA PHE A 98 -14.74 12.19 -0.36
C PHE A 98 -14.00 11.05 -1.08
N THR A 99 -14.39 10.83 -2.33
CA THR A 99 -13.76 9.85 -3.23
C THR A 99 -13.04 10.54 -4.37
N VAL A 100 -11.86 10.01 -4.72
CA VAL A 100 -11.16 10.26 -5.99
C VAL A 100 -11.16 8.97 -6.79
N GLN A 101 -11.71 8.99 -7.99
CA GLN A 101 -11.80 7.79 -8.82
C GLN A 101 -11.27 7.99 -10.24
N ASP A 102 -10.75 6.91 -10.82
CA ASP A 102 -10.37 6.78 -12.23
C ASP A 102 -9.34 7.82 -12.73
N SER A 103 -8.41 8.24 -11.88
CA SER A 103 -7.28 9.08 -12.30
C SER A 103 -6.32 8.31 -13.23
N LYS A 104 -5.67 9.03 -14.16
CA LYS A 104 -4.69 8.42 -15.07
C LYS A 104 -3.44 7.91 -14.38
N GLY A 105 -2.96 8.67 -13.38
CA GLY A 105 -1.86 8.31 -12.51
C GLY A 105 -2.35 8.20 -11.07
N ASP A 106 -1.55 8.67 -10.11
CA ASP A 106 -1.89 8.57 -8.68
C ASP A 106 -3.22 9.25 -8.36
N ALA A 107 -4.02 8.65 -7.49
CA ALA A 107 -5.30 9.25 -7.16
C ALA A 107 -5.12 10.52 -6.30
N ILE A 108 -4.41 10.43 -5.18
CA ILE A 108 -4.09 11.59 -4.34
C ILE A 108 -2.61 11.54 -3.96
N LYS A 109 -1.83 12.47 -4.48
CA LYS A 109 -0.42 12.63 -4.16
C LYS A 109 -0.22 13.80 -3.21
N ALA A 110 0.44 13.56 -2.07
CA ALA A 110 0.95 14.60 -1.19
C ALA A 110 2.48 14.53 -1.15
N GLN A 111 3.17 15.61 -1.48
CA GLN A 111 4.63 15.64 -1.49
C GLN A 111 5.16 16.88 -0.79
N TYR A 112 6.17 16.69 0.09
CA TYR A 112 6.74 17.76 0.93
C TYR A 112 5.68 18.44 1.79
N VAL A 113 4.83 17.64 2.48
CA VAL A 113 3.80 18.15 3.38
C VAL A 113 4.17 17.82 4.82
N ASP A 114 4.18 18.82 5.69
CA ASP A 114 4.29 18.65 7.14
C ASP A 114 2.88 18.69 7.76
N GLY A 115 2.39 17.56 8.22
CA GLY A 115 1.02 17.38 8.70
C GLY A 115 0.02 17.14 7.58
N ILE A 116 -0.17 15.87 7.19
CA ILE A 116 -1.21 15.47 6.23
C ILE A 116 -2.13 14.43 6.85
N VAL A 117 -3.43 14.67 6.76
CA VAL A 117 -4.47 13.77 7.26
C VAL A 117 -5.36 13.32 6.10
N PHE A 118 -5.46 12.03 5.91
CA PHE A 118 -6.47 11.38 5.07
C PHE A 118 -7.46 10.68 5.99
N ARG A 119 -8.68 11.19 6.07
CA ARG A 119 -9.73 10.64 6.94
C ARG A 119 -11.00 10.34 6.18
N SER A 120 -11.42 9.09 6.16
CA SER A 120 -12.59 8.66 5.39
C SER A 120 -12.48 9.09 3.91
N ILE A 121 -11.31 8.85 3.32
CA ILE A 121 -11.04 9.05 1.89
C ILE A 121 -11.15 7.72 1.18
N LYS A 122 -11.79 7.70 0.02
CA LYS A 122 -11.77 6.55 -0.88
C LYS A 122 -11.02 6.90 -2.16
N THR A 123 -10.15 6.00 -2.59
CA THR A 123 -9.53 6.03 -3.93
C THR A 123 -9.92 4.76 -4.66
N GLU A 124 -10.33 4.89 -5.92
CA GLU A 124 -10.85 3.75 -6.66
C GLU A 124 -10.63 3.85 -8.17
N TRP A 125 -10.22 2.75 -8.79
CA TRP A 125 -10.31 2.56 -10.24
C TRP A 125 -11.49 1.63 -10.53
N THR A 126 -12.59 2.21 -11.00
CA THR A 126 -13.89 1.52 -11.17
C THR A 126 -13.87 0.42 -12.22
N GLY A 127 -12.88 0.44 -13.12
CA GLY A 127 -12.65 -0.61 -14.12
C GLY A 127 -12.04 -1.90 -13.59
N GLY A 128 -11.79 -2.00 -12.27
CA GLY A 128 -11.13 -3.13 -11.62
C GLY A 128 -9.61 -3.15 -11.80
N PRO A 129 -8.91 -4.18 -11.28
CA PRO A 129 -7.47 -4.32 -11.32
C PRO A 129 -6.91 -4.36 -12.76
N LYS A 130 -6.01 -3.45 -13.10
CA LYS A 130 -5.36 -3.36 -14.42
C LYS A 130 -4.01 -2.67 -14.31
N ALA A 131 -3.02 -3.12 -15.08
CA ALA A 131 -1.71 -2.49 -15.21
C ALA A 131 -1.78 -1.02 -15.71
N THR A 132 -2.88 -0.62 -16.33
CA THR A 132 -3.10 0.73 -16.83
C THR A 132 -3.70 1.69 -15.81
N ASN A 133 -4.07 1.20 -14.63
CA ASN A 133 -4.50 2.06 -13.53
C ASN A 133 -3.33 2.90 -13.01
N GLY A 134 -3.62 3.97 -12.30
CA GLY A 134 -2.58 4.72 -11.62
C GLY A 134 -1.85 3.89 -10.58
N ALA A 135 -0.62 4.25 -10.28
CA ALA A 135 0.25 3.49 -9.39
C ALA A 135 -0.27 3.50 -7.95
N TYR A 136 -0.60 4.66 -7.41
CA TYR A 136 -0.89 4.82 -6.00
C TYR A 136 -2.27 5.42 -5.74
N GLY A 137 -2.98 4.85 -4.76
CA GLY A 137 -4.25 5.41 -4.29
C GLY A 137 -4.01 6.61 -3.37
N LEU A 138 -3.65 6.39 -2.11
CA LEU A 138 -3.21 7.42 -1.18
C LEU A 138 -1.68 7.44 -1.17
N TYR A 139 -1.09 8.55 -1.60
CA TYR A 139 0.34 8.66 -1.88
C TYR A 139 1.01 9.84 -1.17
N PRO A 140 1.19 9.82 0.17
CA PRO A 140 2.13 10.72 0.82
C PRO A 140 3.57 10.25 0.59
N VAL A 141 4.42 11.17 0.08
CA VAL A 141 5.84 10.94 -0.16
C VAL A 141 6.65 12.14 0.30
N GLN A 142 7.78 11.88 1.00
CA GLN A 142 8.61 12.95 1.58
C GLN A 142 7.80 13.88 2.49
N CYS A 143 6.90 13.28 3.27
CA CYS A 143 6.03 13.97 4.21
C CYS A 143 6.46 13.70 5.66
N THR A 144 5.98 14.52 6.58
CA THR A 144 6.15 14.33 8.03
C THR A 144 4.79 14.45 8.70
N ASN A 145 4.56 13.75 9.83
CA ASN A 145 3.27 13.76 10.53
C ASN A 145 2.11 13.30 9.62
N VAL A 146 2.20 12.08 9.11
CA VAL A 146 1.22 11.48 8.20
C VAL A 146 0.18 10.68 8.99
N LEU A 147 -1.11 10.98 8.81
CA LEU A 147 -2.21 10.19 9.36
C LEU A 147 -3.14 9.73 8.23
N ILE A 148 -3.30 8.41 8.08
CA ILE A 148 -4.28 7.79 7.19
C ILE A 148 -5.21 6.94 8.04
N GLU A 149 -6.50 7.30 8.10
CA GLU A 149 -7.46 6.58 8.91
C GLU A 149 -8.86 6.47 8.28
N PHE A 150 -9.54 5.36 8.55
CA PHE A 150 -10.90 5.08 8.06
C PHE A 150 -11.05 5.21 6.54
N SER A 151 -9.96 4.99 5.83
CA SER A 151 -9.87 5.22 4.38
C SER A 151 -9.92 3.90 3.60
N VAL A 152 -10.27 3.98 2.31
CA VAL A 152 -10.41 2.82 1.44
C VAL A 152 -9.63 3.03 0.15
N ALA A 153 -8.80 2.06 -0.24
CA ALA A 153 -8.01 2.14 -1.48
C ALA A 153 -8.22 0.90 -2.37
N ILE A 154 -8.60 1.12 -3.63
CA ILE A 154 -9.07 0.06 -4.54
C ILE A 154 -8.47 0.21 -5.93
N GLY A 155 -7.83 -0.84 -6.43
CA GLY A 155 -7.50 -0.98 -7.84
C GLY A 155 -6.19 -0.34 -8.29
N ALA A 156 -5.32 0.10 -7.38
CA ALA A 156 -4.01 0.67 -7.70
C ALA A 156 -3.08 -0.37 -8.34
N SER A 157 -2.36 0.02 -9.40
CA SER A 157 -1.45 -0.90 -10.11
C SER A 157 -0.10 -1.07 -9.43
N ASP A 158 0.11 -0.42 -8.30
CA ASP A 158 1.23 -0.56 -7.40
C ASP A 158 0.69 -0.69 -5.97
N ALA A 159 0.48 0.38 -5.21
CA ALA A 159 -0.04 0.29 -3.85
C ALA A 159 -1.33 1.09 -3.63
N GLY A 160 -2.31 0.47 -2.95
CA GLY A 160 -3.54 1.16 -2.56
C GLY A 160 -3.26 2.32 -1.58
N ILE A 161 -2.50 2.03 -0.53
CA ILE A 161 -1.98 3.01 0.43
C ILE A 161 -0.47 2.90 0.39
N TYR A 162 0.20 3.92 -0.10
CA TYR A 162 1.64 4.01 -0.13
C TYR A 162 2.11 5.19 0.74
N VAL A 163 3.08 4.95 1.60
CA VAL A 163 3.77 6.01 2.35
C VAL A 163 5.26 5.84 2.15
N GLY A 164 5.89 6.75 1.41
CA GLY A 164 7.30 6.63 1.06
C GLY A 164 8.14 7.81 1.54
N GLN A 165 9.39 7.51 1.94
CA GLN A 165 10.40 8.49 2.31
C GLN A 165 9.88 9.54 3.34
N SER A 166 9.05 9.08 4.27
CA SER A 166 8.29 9.92 5.19
C SER A 166 8.59 9.56 6.65
N ASN A 167 8.16 10.41 7.58
CA ASN A 167 8.43 10.23 9.01
C ASN A 167 7.18 10.51 9.85
N ASP A 168 7.09 9.91 11.06
CA ASP A 168 5.97 10.08 12.00
C ASP A 168 4.62 9.69 11.34
N ILE A 169 4.46 8.39 11.08
CA ILE A 169 3.41 7.84 10.22
C ILE A 169 2.43 7.02 11.05
N ILE A 170 1.14 7.24 10.82
CA ILE A 170 0.06 6.38 11.32
C ILE A 170 -0.86 5.99 10.16
N VAL A 171 -0.96 4.67 9.90
CA VAL A 171 -1.97 4.09 9.00
C VAL A 171 -2.85 3.15 9.81
N ARG A 172 -4.12 3.51 10.00
CA ARG A 172 -5.00 2.74 10.85
C ARG A 172 -6.46 2.68 10.37
N HIS A 173 -7.19 1.64 10.82
CA HIS A 173 -8.62 1.47 10.56
C HIS A 173 -9.00 1.64 9.08
N SER A 174 -8.08 1.34 8.19
CA SER A 174 -8.23 1.52 6.76
C SER A 174 -8.34 0.16 6.05
N THR A 175 -8.89 0.19 4.85
CA THR A 175 -9.11 -1.03 4.05
C THR A 175 -8.47 -0.86 2.68
N ALA A 176 -7.72 -1.87 2.23
CA ALA A 176 -7.13 -1.88 0.90
C ALA A 176 -7.38 -3.22 0.21
N TYR A 177 -7.95 -3.20 -0.99
CA TYR A 177 -8.23 -4.42 -1.74
C TYR A 177 -8.20 -4.20 -3.26
N HIS A 178 -7.99 -5.28 -4.00
CA HIS A 178 -7.82 -5.28 -5.46
C HIS A 178 -6.63 -4.44 -5.97
N ASN A 179 -5.61 -4.21 -5.13
CA ASN A 179 -4.37 -3.54 -5.51
C ASN A 179 -3.25 -4.57 -5.74
N VAL A 180 -2.10 -4.17 -6.24
CA VAL A 180 -0.92 -5.03 -6.17
C VAL A 180 -0.46 -5.09 -4.73
N ALA A 181 -0.02 -4.01 -4.11
CA ALA A 181 0.18 -3.93 -2.66
C ALA A 181 -1.05 -3.30 -1.99
N GLY A 182 -1.54 -3.89 -0.90
CA GLY A 182 -2.61 -3.26 -0.12
C GLY A 182 -2.12 -1.99 0.57
N ILE A 183 -1.11 -2.14 1.43
CA ILE A 183 -0.42 -1.06 2.16
C ILE A 183 1.08 -1.24 1.95
N GLU A 184 1.79 -0.18 1.65
CA GLU A 184 3.24 -0.16 1.49
C GLU A 184 3.86 1.00 2.28
N ILE A 185 4.86 0.68 3.08
CA ILE A 185 5.71 1.65 3.78
C ILE A 185 7.12 1.49 3.21
N GLU A 186 7.62 2.54 2.54
CA GLU A 186 8.88 2.48 1.81
C GLU A 186 9.87 3.53 2.31
N ASN A 187 11.11 3.11 2.64
CA ASN A 187 12.19 3.99 3.12
C ASN A 187 11.70 5.06 4.10
N SER A 188 10.95 4.66 5.12
CA SER A 188 10.26 5.57 6.04
C SER A 188 10.61 5.27 7.49
N PHE A 189 10.45 6.26 8.38
CA PHE A 189 10.73 6.10 9.80
C PHE A 189 9.51 6.34 10.68
N ASP A 190 9.51 5.70 11.86
CA ASP A 190 8.53 5.93 12.91
C ASP A 190 7.10 5.68 12.43
N ALA A 191 6.85 4.49 11.86
CA ALA A 191 5.55 4.14 11.31
C ALA A 191 4.78 3.15 12.18
N MET A 192 3.51 3.45 12.42
CA MET A 192 2.53 2.56 13.03
C MET A 192 1.45 2.19 12.01
N VAL A 193 1.40 0.90 11.63
CA VAL A 193 0.42 0.33 10.69
C VAL A 193 -0.46 -0.65 11.46
N TYR A 194 -1.66 -0.24 11.86
CA TYR A 194 -2.47 -1.06 12.76
C TYR A 194 -3.98 -0.99 12.54
N ALA A 195 -4.66 -2.05 12.95
CA ALA A 195 -6.10 -2.19 12.84
C ALA A 195 -6.63 -1.99 11.41
N ASN A 196 -5.81 -2.32 10.40
CA ASN A 196 -6.18 -2.26 9.00
C ASN A 196 -6.65 -3.62 8.49
N HIS A 197 -7.35 -3.62 7.37
CA HIS A 197 -7.80 -4.81 6.68
C HIS A 197 -7.31 -4.81 5.23
N THR A 198 -6.42 -5.73 4.89
CA THR A 198 -5.93 -5.93 3.52
C THR A 198 -6.37 -7.28 3.00
N TYR A 199 -7.09 -7.31 1.88
CA TYR A 199 -7.58 -8.55 1.28
C TYR A 199 -7.74 -8.43 -0.24
N GLU A 200 -7.65 -9.56 -0.92
CA GLU A 200 -7.80 -9.61 -2.38
C GLU A 200 -6.84 -8.66 -3.12
N ASN A 201 -5.64 -8.43 -2.55
CA ASN A 201 -4.51 -7.83 -3.24
C ASN A 201 -3.55 -8.93 -3.72
N THR A 202 -2.50 -8.59 -4.43
CA THR A 202 -1.38 -9.51 -4.69
C THR A 202 -0.56 -9.71 -3.42
N GLY A 203 -0.17 -8.62 -2.74
CA GLY A 203 0.44 -8.58 -1.42
C GLY A 203 -0.37 -7.73 -0.44
N GLY A 204 -0.40 -8.11 0.85
CA GLY A 204 -1.22 -7.43 1.85
C GLY A 204 -0.56 -6.16 2.40
N ILE A 205 0.52 -6.31 3.17
CA ILE A 205 1.29 -5.21 3.77
C ILE A 205 2.77 -5.41 3.43
N LEU A 206 3.38 -4.40 2.83
CA LEU A 206 4.78 -4.41 2.41
C LEU A 206 5.56 -3.36 3.20
N VAL A 207 6.75 -3.71 3.66
CA VAL A 207 7.72 -2.80 4.30
C VAL A 207 9.03 -2.93 3.55
N PHE A 208 9.34 -1.94 2.73
CA PHE A 208 10.45 -2.00 1.79
C PHE A 208 11.46 -0.88 2.05
N ASP A 209 12.74 -1.20 1.96
CA ASP A 209 13.78 -0.22 1.74
C ASP A 209 14.40 -0.48 0.36
N LEU A 210 14.34 0.52 -0.49
CA LEU A 210 14.82 0.46 -1.87
C LEU A 210 16.03 1.38 -2.08
N PRO A 211 16.95 1.01 -3.00
CA PRO A 211 18.09 1.84 -3.34
C PRO A 211 17.72 3.10 -4.13
N ASP A 212 18.68 3.98 -4.28
CA ASP A 212 18.62 5.16 -5.17
C ASP A 212 17.54 6.19 -4.83
N LEU A 213 16.89 6.10 -3.66
CA LEU A 213 15.93 7.08 -3.14
C LEU A 213 16.64 8.20 -2.37
N VAL A 214 15.95 9.32 -2.14
CA VAL A 214 16.48 10.46 -1.35
C VAL A 214 16.67 10.04 0.10
N GLN A 215 15.65 9.44 0.72
CA GLN A 215 15.75 8.81 2.03
C GLN A 215 16.30 7.39 1.84
N LYS A 216 17.53 7.15 2.33
CA LYS A 216 18.32 5.96 1.99
C LYS A 216 17.84 4.68 2.69
N LYS A 217 17.16 4.82 3.82
CA LYS A 217 16.66 3.72 4.63
C LYS A 217 15.43 4.13 5.44
N GLY A 218 14.77 3.15 6.03
CA GLY A 218 13.71 3.31 7.02
C GLY A 218 14.07 2.67 8.35
N GLY A 219 13.12 2.65 9.29
CA GLY A 219 13.24 1.98 10.58
C GLY A 219 12.16 2.38 11.58
N ASN A 220 12.11 1.65 12.70
CA ASN A 220 11.09 1.80 13.73
C ASN A 220 9.66 1.65 13.16
N ILE A 221 9.45 0.56 12.40
CA ILE A 221 8.18 0.25 11.76
C ILE A 221 7.44 -0.79 12.58
N ARG A 222 6.18 -0.53 12.92
CA ARG A 222 5.31 -1.43 13.68
C ARG A 222 4.07 -1.79 12.89
N VAL A 223 3.92 -3.09 12.59
CA VAL A 223 2.78 -3.66 11.89
C VAL A 223 2.02 -4.56 12.85
N TYR A 224 0.86 -4.12 13.36
CA TYR A 224 0.17 -4.84 14.41
C TYR A 224 -1.36 -4.73 14.39
N HIS A 225 -2.04 -5.70 14.99
CA HIS A 225 -3.51 -5.76 15.04
C HIS A 225 -4.20 -5.69 13.67
N ASN A 226 -3.50 -5.99 12.56
CA ASN A 226 -4.10 -5.99 11.24
C ASN A 226 -4.74 -7.35 10.93
N ILE A 227 -5.73 -7.31 10.02
CA ILE A 227 -6.29 -8.50 9.37
C ILE A 227 -5.77 -8.52 7.94
N VAL A 228 -4.90 -9.49 7.66
CA VAL A 228 -4.21 -9.64 6.36
C VAL A 228 -4.62 -10.98 5.75
N ARG A 229 -5.59 -10.98 4.83
CA ARG A 229 -6.17 -12.23 4.37
C ARG A 229 -6.46 -12.29 2.88
N ASN A 230 -6.36 -13.51 2.32
CA ASN A 230 -6.76 -13.78 0.93
C ASN A 230 -6.10 -12.84 -0.10
N ASN A 231 -4.89 -12.36 0.13
CA ASN A 231 -4.17 -11.53 -0.82
C ASN A 231 -3.58 -12.41 -1.93
N ASN A 232 -4.44 -12.93 -2.77
CA ASN A 232 -4.13 -13.95 -3.78
C ASN A 232 -4.43 -13.49 -5.22
N LEU A 233 -4.62 -12.19 -5.42
CA LEU A 233 -4.85 -11.63 -6.75
C LEU A 233 -3.58 -11.76 -7.59
N ASP A 234 -3.72 -12.13 -8.85
CA ASP A 234 -2.60 -12.16 -9.78
C ASP A 234 -1.93 -10.78 -9.86
N ASN A 235 -0.60 -10.79 -9.95
CA ASN A 235 0.14 -9.54 -9.99
C ASN A 235 -0.08 -8.84 -11.33
N PHE A 236 -0.60 -7.63 -11.28
CA PHE A 236 -0.89 -6.82 -12.46
C PHE A 236 -0.06 -5.52 -12.51
N ALA A 237 1.04 -5.44 -11.72
CA ALA A 237 1.93 -4.29 -11.78
C ALA A 237 2.49 -4.08 -13.19
N PRO A 238 2.69 -2.83 -13.62
CA PRO A 238 3.42 -2.55 -14.85
C PRO A 238 4.84 -3.16 -14.82
N PRO A 239 5.35 -3.64 -15.95
CA PRO A 239 6.70 -4.18 -16.01
C PRO A 239 7.76 -3.17 -15.52
N GLY A 240 8.70 -3.63 -14.71
CA GLY A 240 9.81 -2.83 -14.20
C GLY A 240 9.59 -2.25 -12.80
N ASN A 241 8.38 -2.34 -12.24
CA ASN A 241 8.15 -1.97 -10.84
C ASN A 241 8.60 -3.10 -9.91
N ILE A 242 9.19 -2.76 -8.77
CA ILE A 242 9.65 -3.75 -7.77
C ILE A 242 8.49 -4.58 -7.24
N VAL A 243 7.33 -3.96 -7.02
CA VAL A 243 6.12 -4.68 -6.57
C VAL A 243 5.66 -5.74 -7.59
N GLY A 244 6.09 -5.67 -8.86
CA GLY A 244 5.87 -6.71 -9.86
C GLY A 244 6.55 -8.04 -9.52
N LYS A 245 7.52 -8.04 -8.60
CA LYS A 245 8.21 -9.23 -8.09
C LYS A 245 7.52 -9.85 -6.87
N VAL A 246 6.53 -9.18 -6.30
CA VAL A 246 5.74 -9.70 -5.17
C VAL A 246 4.88 -10.88 -5.64
N LEU A 247 5.03 -12.00 -4.97
CA LEU A 247 4.26 -13.20 -5.30
C LEU A 247 2.78 -13.03 -4.97
N PRO A 248 1.86 -13.36 -5.88
CA PRO A 248 0.46 -13.56 -5.53
C PRO A 248 0.31 -14.50 -4.33
N GLY A 249 -0.42 -14.09 -3.32
CA GLY A 249 -0.55 -14.85 -2.09
C GLY A 249 0.46 -14.48 -1.01
N THR A 250 0.97 -13.25 -1.04
CA THR A 250 1.82 -12.69 0.01
C THR A 250 0.96 -11.95 1.05
N GLY A 251 1.11 -12.30 2.33
CA GLY A 251 0.46 -11.61 3.44
C GLY A 251 1.22 -10.34 3.83
N VAL A 252 2.32 -10.50 4.56
CA VAL A 252 3.24 -9.41 4.93
C VAL A 252 4.61 -9.69 4.31
N MET A 253 5.30 -8.68 3.82
CA MET A 253 6.66 -8.81 3.31
C MET A 253 7.54 -7.68 3.81
N VAL A 254 8.72 -8.03 4.30
CA VAL A 254 9.81 -7.09 4.62
C VAL A 254 10.92 -7.31 3.62
N LEU A 255 11.29 -6.27 2.89
CA LEU A 255 12.37 -6.28 1.90
C LEU A 255 13.46 -5.28 2.30
N ALA A 256 14.64 -5.78 2.66
CA ALA A 256 15.82 -4.99 2.99
C ALA A 256 15.59 -3.87 4.04
N ALA A 257 14.51 -3.94 4.81
CA ALA A 257 14.21 -2.94 5.83
C ALA A 257 14.79 -3.34 7.19
N ASN A 258 14.93 -2.34 8.06
CA ASN A 258 15.54 -2.45 9.38
C ASN A 258 14.55 -2.03 10.48
N ASP A 259 14.69 -2.60 11.69
CA ASP A 259 13.88 -2.29 12.87
C ASP A 259 12.38 -2.38 12.56
N VAL A 260 11.92 -3.60 12.23
CA VAL A 260 10.53 -3.87 11.90
C VAL A 260 9.92 -4.87 12.87
N HIS A 261 8.83 -4.48 13.51
CA HIS A 261 8.07 -5.33 14.42
C HIS A 261 6.72 -5.72 13.83
N ILE A 262 6.48 -7.02 13.65
CA ILE A 262 5.23 -7.58 13.12
C ILE A 262 4.59 -8.40 14.24
N TYR A 263 3.51 -7.90 14.85
CA TYR A 263 2.95 -8.57 16.01
C TYR A 263 1.43 -8.43 16.14
N GLU A 264 0.82 -9.42 16.79
CA GLU A 264 -0.62 -9.44 17.07
C GLU A 264 -1.51 -9.25 15.83
N ASN A 265 -1.01 -9.66 14.65
CA ASN A 265 -1.79 -9.66 13.42
C ASN A 265 -2.51 -11.00 13.25
N THR A 266 -3.60 -10.97 12.48
CA THR A 266 -4.27 -12.14 11.95
C THR A 266 -3.93 -12.29 10.47
N ILE A 267 -3.12 -13.28 10.12
CA ILE A 267 -2.61 -13.52 8.76
C ILE A 267 -3.24 -14.80 8.23
N GLN A 268 -4.14 -14.68 7.22
CA GLN A 268 -5.00 -15.79 6.81
C GLN A 268 -5.04 -16.01 5.31
N ASN A 269 -4.97 -17.28 4.89
CA ASN A 269 -5.24 -17.71 3.51
C ASN A 269 -4.48 -16.93 2.43
N ASN A 270 -3.27 -16.46 2.74
CA ASN A 270 -2.32 -15.96 1.74
C ASN A 270 -1.55 -17.18 1.23
N LYS A 271 -1.75 -17.56 -0.03
CA LYS A 271 -1.38 -18.89 -0.57
C LYS A 271 0.11 -19.15 -0.63
N SER A 272 0.92 -18.13 -0.88
CA SER A 272 2.35 -18.31 -1.13
C SER A 272 3.18 -18.06 0.12
N ILE A 273 2.97 -16.95 0.79
CA ILE A 273 3.79 -16.47 1.91
C ILE A 273 2.87 -15.82 2.95
N GLY A 274 2.88 -16.31 4.19
CA GLY A 274 2.22 -15.60 5.30
C GLY A 274 2.98 -14.34 5.67
N THR A 275 4.27 -14.50 6.05
CA THR A 275 5.22 -13.41 6.30
C THR A 275 6.55 -13.75 5.65
N GLY A 276 7.02 -12.90 4.75
CA GLY A 276 8.32 -13.03 4.07
C GLY A 276 9.33 -12.00 4.59
N ILE A 277 10.53 -12.46 4.90
CA ILE A 277 11.67 -11.64 5.28
C ILE A 277 12.75 -11.87 4.25
N VAL A 278 13.04 -10.86 3.46
CA VAL A 278 13.91 -11.03 2.30
C VAL A 278 14.86 -9.84 2.13
N SER A 279 16.07 -10.14 1.71
CA SER A 279 17.04 -9.14 1.27
C SER A 279 16.69 -8.60 -0.10
N TYR A 280 17.30 -7.48 -0.49
CA TYR A 280 17.13 -6.93 -1.85
C TYR A 280 17.68 -7.87 -2.94
N PHE A 281 18.60 -8.76 -2.60
CA PHE A 281 19.18 -9.72 -3.55
C PHE A 281 18.13 -10.65 -4.18
N ILE A 282 16.99 -10.90 -3.50
CA ILE A 282 15.90 -11.68 -4.05
C ILE A 282 15.28 -11.04 -5.31
N THR A 283 15.47 -9.75 -5.50
CA THR A 283 14.94 -9.03 -6.68
C THR A 283 15.76 -9.27 -7.93
N GLU A 284 17.01 -9.73 -7.80
CA GLU A 284 18.01 -9.85 -8.88
C GLU A 284 18.30 -8.53 -9.62
N GLU A 285 17.89 -7.39 -9.04
CA GLU A 285 18.16 -6.07 -9.60
C GLU A 285 19.50 -5.53 -9.08
N ALA A 286 20.27 -4.91 -9.97
CA ALA A 286 21.50 -4.24 -9.59
C ALA A 286 21.21 -2.89 -8.93
N PHE A 287 22.02 -2.52 -7.95
CA PHE A 287 21.99 -1.19 -7.33
C PHE A 287 23.41 -0.60 -7.29
N THR A 288 23.49 0.72 -7.31
CA THR A 288 24.77 1.46 -7.30
C THR A 288 24.95 2.34 -6.07
N ASP A 289 23.92 2.47 -5.25
CA ASP A 289 23.94 3.29 -4.03
C ASP A 289 24.83 2.63 -2.96
N SER A 290 26.01 3.18 -2.73
CA SER A 290 26.96 2.67 -1.75
C SER A 290 26.55 2.88 -0.29
N LEU A 291 25.49 3.65 -0.03
CA LEU A 291 24.91 3.88 1.30
C LEU A 291 23.70 2.98 1.56
N TYR A 292 23.27 2.24 0.58
CA TYR A 292 22.15 1.32 0.70
C TYR A 292 22.59 0.00 1.35
N ASN A 293 21.86 -0.45 2.36
CA ASN A 293 22.02 -1.78 2.94
C ASN A 293 20.99 -2.73 2.31
N PRO A 294 21.40 -3.75 1.54
CA PRO A 294 20.47 -4.67 0.88
C PRO A 294 19.93 -5.77 1.80
N TYR A 295 20.37 -5.84 3.05
CA TYR A 295 19.94 -6.86 3.99
C TYR A 295 18.81 -6.37 4.88
N THR A 296 18.00 -7.32 5.40
CA THR A 296 17.10 -7.05 6.53
C THR A 296 17.89 -7.18 7.84
N SER A 297 17.59 -6.33 8.80
CA SER A 297 18.16 -6.40 10.16
C SER A 297 17.13 -5.99 11.21
N ASP A 298 17.29 -6.49 12.45
CA ASP A 298 16.42 -6.18 13.59
C ASP A 298 14.93 -6.41 13.28
N ILE A 299 14.59 -7.62 12.82
CA ILE A 299 13.23 -7.98 12.45
C ILE A 299 12.62 -8.85 13.55
N HIS A 300 11.48 -8.42 14.09
CA HIS A 300 10.78 -9.11 15.16
C HIS A 300 9.37 -9.55 14.73
N ILE A 301 9.10 -10.87 14.78
CA ILE A 301 7.81 -11.46 14.43
C ILE A 301 7.28 -12.21 15.65
N TYR A 302 6.23 -11.69 16.29
CA TYR A 302 5.74 -12.31 17.53
C TYR A 302 4.24 -12.14 17.77
N ASN A 303 3.65 -13.08 18.48
CA ASN A 303 2.25 -13.09 18.88
C ASN A 303 1.25 -13.00 17.70
N ASN A 304 1.65 -13.32 16.47
CA ASN A 304 0.72 -13.35 15.34
C ASN A 304 -0.07 -14.66 15.31
N VAL A 305 -1.22 -14.62 14.68
CA VAL A 305 -2.06 -15.79 14.41
C VAL A 305 -2.05 -16.09 12.93
N TYR A 306 -1.51 -17.25 12.56
CA TYR A 306 -1.52 -17.74 11.19
C TYR A 306 -2.62 -18.78 11.01
N ASN A 307 -3.31 -18.71 9.88
CA ASN A 307 -4.30 -19.71 9.51
C ASN A 307 -4.40 -19.80 8.00
N ARG A 308 -3.97 -20.91 7.43
CA ARG A 308 -3.99 -21.11 5.99
C ARG A 308 -4.61 -22.45 5.64
N GLU A 309 -5.49 -22.47 4.65
CA GLU A 309 -5.94 -23.68 4.01
C GLU A 309 -4.83 -24.25 3.12
N ALA A 310 -4.69 -25.59 3.12
CA ALA A 310 -3.71 -26.25 2.27
C ALA A 310 -3.95 -25.93 0.78
N GLY A 311 -2.99 -25.28 0.13
CA GLY A 311 -3.07 -24.86 -1.26
C GLY A 311 -1.68 -24.71 -1.88
N PHE A 312 -1.58 -24.83 -3.20
CA PHE A 312 -0.32 -24.57 -3.86
C PHE A 312 -0.02 -23.05 -3.85
N PRO A 313 1.25 -22.65 -3.64
CA PRO A 313 1.68 -21.28 -3.88
C PRO A 313 1.52 -20.95 -5.37
N THR A 314 1.69 -19.68 -5.75
CA THR A 314 1.72 -19.30 -7.16
C THR A 314 2.85 -20.03 -7.89
N LEU A 315 2.56 -20.52 -9.12
CA LEU A 315 3.55 -21.24 -9.94
C LEU A 315 4.16 -20.38 -11.04
N ASP A 316 3.76 -19.13 -11.16
CA ASP A 316 4.27 -18.21 -12.20
C ASP A 316 5.63 -17.58 -11.82
N TYR A 317 6.10 -17.83 -10.60
CA TYR A 317 7.36 -17.34 -10.07
C TYR A 317 8.26 -18.49 -9.62
N GLU A 318 9.56 -18.38 -9.83
CA GLU A 318 10.52 -19.44 -9.52
C GLU A 318 10.49 -19.86 -8.06
N ILE A 319 10.46 -18.90 -7.14
CA ILE A 319 10.36 -19.17 -5.71
C ILE A 319 9.07 -19.93 -5.36
N GLY A 320 7.95 -19.58 -5.99
CA GLY A 320 6.69 -20.30 -5.80
C GLY A 320 6.74 -21.74 -6.33
N GLN A 321 7.38 -21.96 -7.47
CA GLN A 321 7.63 -23.30 -8.01
C GLN A 321 8.53 -24.11 -7.06
N LEU A 322 9.60 -23.52 -6.55
CA LEU A 322 10.49 -24.14 -5.59
C LEU A 322 9.75 -24.57 -4.33
N MET A 323 8.94 -23.66 -3.77
CA MET A 323 8.12 -23.93 -2.59
C MET A 323 7.09 -25.04 -2.86
N ALA A 324 6.45 -25.04 -4.03
CA ALA A 324 5.51 -26.09 -4.43
C ALA A 324 6.18 -27.47 -4.53
N ILE A 325 7.39 -27.54 -5.07
CA ILE A 325 8.15 -28.79 -5.19
C ILE A 325 8.59 -29.27 -3.80
N LYS A 326 9.05 -28.39 -2.94
CA LYS A 326 9.59 -28.74 -1.62
C LYS A 326 8.49 -29.09 -0.61
N TYR A 327 7.43 -28.28 -0.54
CA TYR A 327 6.39 -28.35 0.49
C TYR A 327 5.02 -28.76 -0.04
N GLY A 328 4.84 -28.82 -1.36
CA GLY A 328 3.56 -29.14 -1.96
C GLY A 328 2.50 -28.09 -1.64
N ARG A 329 1.44 -28.51 -0.93
CA ARG A 329 0.32 -27.63 -0.55
C ARG A 329 0.48 -27.02 0.84
N ASN A 330 1.56 -27.33 1.54
CA ASN A 330 1.80 -26.93 2.93
C ASN A 330 3.03 -26.02 3.03
N THR A 331 3.09 -24.97 2.22
CA THR A 331 4.16 -23.97 2.27
C THR A 331 4.23 -23.35 3.67
N PRO A 332 5.41 -23.21 4.29
CA PRO A 332 5.54 -22.57 5.59
C PRO A 332 4.98 -21.14 5.62
N ASP A 333 4.49 -20.73 6.78
CA ASP A 333 3.86 -19.42 6.95
C ASP A 333 4.87 -18.27 7.03
N ILE A 334 6.01 -18.51 7.72
CA ILE A 334 7.11 -17.55 7.84
C ILE A 334 8.27 -18.03 6.97
N ILE A 335 8.67 -17.23 6.01
CA ILE A 335 9.75 -17.54 5.07
C ILE A 335 10.84 -16.49 5.23
N TYR A 336 12.06 -16.96 5.52
CA TYR A 336 13.27 -16.14 5.59
C TYR A 336 14.21 -16.56 4.47
N ASP A 337 14.81 -15.61 3.76
CA ASP A 337 15.76 -15.91 2.68
C ASP A 337 17.14 -16.37 3.20
N GLY A 338 17.44 -16.11 4.47
CA GLY A 338 18.69 -16.50 5.10
C GLY A 338 19.86 -15.54 4.87
N MET A 339 19.63 -14.45 4.16
CA MET A 339 20.64 -13.43 3.88
C MET A 339 20.74 -12.47 5.06
N GLN A 340 21.80 -12.61 5.85
CA GLN A 340 22.07 -11.76 7.01
C GLN A 340 23.24 -10.83 6.73
N ASP A 341 23.12 -9.58 7.19
CA ASP A 341 24.22 -8.63 7.16
C ASP A 341 25.39 -9.17 8.00
N PRO A 342 26.58 -9.34 7.41
CA PRO A 342 27.73 -9.86 8.14
C PRO A 342 28.20 -8.95 9.29
N ASP A 343 27.88 -7.66 9.21
CA ASP A 343 28.31 -6.64 10.19
C ASP A 343 27.22 -6.36 11.25
N ASP A 344 26.02 -6.98 11.12
CA ASP A 344 24.92 -6.80 12.04
C ASP A 344 24.62 -8.11 12.80
N ALA A 345 24.71 -8.03 14.14
CA ALA A 345 24.41 -9.14 15.03
C ALA A 345 22.91 -9.29 15.34
N GLU A 346 22.09 -8.27 15.06
CA GLU A 346 20.66 -8.24 15.32
C GLU A 346 19.89 -8.72 14.09
N GLY A 347 19.70 -10.02 14.03
CA GLY A 347 19.04 -10.66 12.90
C GLY A 347 17.54 -10.75 13.05
N LEU A 348 16.99 -11.90 12.67
CA LEU A 348 15.56 -12.23 12.76
C LEU A 348 15.21 -12.82 14.14
N CYS A 349 14.16 -12.31 14.74
CA CYS A 349 13.60 -12.78 16.01
C CYS A 349 12.16 -13.31 15.79
N ILE A 350 11.88 -14.53 16.18
CA ILE A 350 10.57 -15.19 16.03
C ILE A 350 10.09 -15.73 17.37
N GLN A 351 8.93 -15.25 17.86
CA GLN A 351 8.39 -15.61 19.17
C GLN A 351 6.87 -15.80 19.17
N ASN A 352 6.40 -16.84 19.81
CA ASN A 352 4.98 -17.05 20.18
C ASN A 352 3.98 -16.87 19.02
N ASN A 353 4.34 -17.19 17.79
CA ASN A 353 3.41 -17.12 16.66
C ASN A 353 2.53 -18.37 16.63
N PHE A 354 1.22 -18.19 16.74
CA PHE A 354 0.29 -19.30 16.80
C PHE A 354 0.07 -19.94 15.43
N ARG A 355 0.30 -21.25 15.32
CA ARG A 355 0.18 -22.06 14.09
C ARG A 355 1.12 -21.67 12.97
N ALA A 356 2.21 -20.99 13.24
CA ALA A 356 3.17 -20.62 12.23
C ALA A 356 4.18 -21.75 12.00
N ASP A 357 4.30 -22.17 10.75
CA ASP A 357 5.42 -22.96 10.26
C ASP A 357 6.50 -22.01 9.74
N PHE A 358 7.78 -22.38 9.87
CA PHE A 358 8.94 -21.56 9.48
C PHE A 358 9.79 -22.28 8.45
N THR A 359 10.42 -21.52 7.56
CA THR A 359 11.55 -22.00 6.75
C THR A 359 12.57 -20.89 6.51
N ASN A 360 13.85 -21.24 6.71
CA ASN A 360 14.99 -20.47 6.22
C ASN A 360 15.44 -21.12 4.90
N LEU A 361 15.42 -20.35 3.83
CA LEU A 361 15.80 -20.81 2.48
C LEU A 361 17.31 -20.92 2.31
N ASP A 362 18.10 -20.24 3.15
CA ASP A 362 19.57 -20.17 3.06
C ASP A 362 20.04 -19.92 1.61
N ILE A 363 19.50 -18.84 1.03
CA ILE A 363 19.64 -18.55 -0.41
C ILE A 363 21.12 -18.45 -0.81
N GLU A 364 21.96 -17.83 0.01
CA GLU A 364 23.37 -17.70 -0.28
C GLU A 364 24.04 -19.06 -0.51
N TYR A 365 23.80 -20.02 0.37
CA TYR A 365 24.34 -21.38 0.23
C TYR A 365 23.64 -22.16 -0.89
N ASN A 366 22.33 -22.00 -1.06
CA ASN A 366 21.52 -22.78 -1.98
C ASN A 366 21.40 -22.14 -3.38
N PHE A 367 21.87 -20.91 -3.59
CA PHE A 367 21.71 -20.17 -4.85
C PHE A 367 22.18 -20.97 -6.08
N GLU A 368 23.31 -21.67 -5.99
CA GLU A 368 23.80 -22.54 -7.07
C GLU A 368 23.03 -23.85 -7.21
N LYS A 369 22.16 -24.19 -6.23
CA LYS A 369 21.44 -25.47 -6.17
C LYS A 369 19.91 -25.31 -6.20
N TRP A 370 19.40 -24.11 -6.31
CA TRP A 370 17.96 -23.84 -6.29
C TRP A 370 17.17 -24.62 -7.34
N TYR A 371 17.77 -24.91 -8.48
CA TYR A 371 17.20 -25.76 -9.53
C TYR A 371 17.09 -27.24 -9.13
N SER A 372 17.63 -27.62 -8.00
CA SER A 372 17.53 -28.99 -7.50
C SER A 372 16.97 -28.99 -6.05
N PRO A 373 15.64 -28.85 -5.88
CA PRO A 373 14.99 -28.74 -4.58
C PRO A 373 15.28 -29.93 -3.64
N PHE A 374 15.63 -31.08 -4.20
CA PHE A 374 16.04 -32.28 -3.43
C PHE A 374 17.43 -32.16 -2.81
N LEU A 375 18.25 -31.23 -3.33
CA LEU A 375 19.60 -30.98 -2.83
C LEU A 375 19.68 -29.72 -1.98
N SER A 376 18.62 -28.91 -1.95
CA SER A 376 18.54 -27.68 -1.16
C SER A 376 18.38 -28.01 0.32
N ASN A 377 19.18 -27.38 1.15
CA ASN A 377 19.16 -27.55 2.59
C ASN A 377 18.40 -26.42 3.25
N PHE A 378 17.07 -26.48 3.21
CA PHE A 378 16.22 -25.53 3.92
C PHE A 378 16.11 -25.94 5.38
N SER A 379 16.23 -24.97 6.28
CA SER A 379 16.02 -25.19 7.71
C SER A 379 14.59 -24.84 8.12
N GLU A 380 13.89 -25.79 8.70
CA GLU A 380 12.55 -25.57 9.29
C GLU A 380 12.63 -25.34 10.81
N ASP A 381 13.82 -25.24 11.37
CA ASP A 381 14.05 -25.02 12.79
C ASP A 381 14.08 -23.52 13.11
N PRO A 382 13.09 -22.96 13.82
CA PRO A 382 13.09 -21.56 14.21
C PRO A 382 14.00 -21.25 15.42
N SER A 383 14.54 -22.28 16.11
CA SER A 383 15.30 -22.11 17.36
C SER A 383 16.49 -21.15 17.27
N PRO A 384 17.20 -21.04 16.14
CA PRO A 384 18.27 -20.02 16.01
C PRO A 384 17.76 -18.57 16.08
N HIS A 385 16.46 -18.37 15.87
CA HIS A 385 15.79 -17.07 15.89
C HIS A 385 14.96 -16.86 17.18
N ASP A 386 15.16 -17.71 18.19
CA ASP A 386 14.52 -17.55 19.49
C ASP A 386 15.15 -16.38 20.27
N CYS A 387 14.33 -15.48 20.78
CA CYS A 387 14.74 -14.24 21.42
C CYS A 387 13.80 -13.83 22.53
N GLY A 388 14.14 -12.85 23.34
CA GLY A 388 13.19 -12.21 24.25
C GLY A 388 12.23 -11.28 23.49
N ILE A 389 10.93 -11.29 23.82
CA ILE A 389 10.01 -10.30 23.26
C ILE A 389 10.50 -8.90 23.63
N PRO A 390 10.74 -8.02 22.65
CA PRO A 390 11.32 -6.72 22.92
C PRO A 390 10.38 -5.81 23.70
N HIS A 391 10.91 -5.00 24.58
CA HIS A 391 10.19 -3.89 25.16
C HIS A 391 10.10 -2.76 24.15
N LEU A 392 8.94 -2.60 23.53
CA LEU A 392 8.71 -1.50 22.59
C LEU A 392 8.83 -0.15 23.32
N SER A 393 9.71 0.71 22.84
CA SER A 393 9.71 2.12 23.23
C SER A 393 8.37 2.75 22.79
N THR A 394 7.78 3.60 23.59
CA THR A 394 6.60 4.36 23.16
C THR A 394 7.01 5.29 22.01
N LEU A 395 6.43 5.08 20.83
CA LEU A 395 6.45 6.10 19.76
C LEU A 395 5.73 7.34 20.32
N LYS A 396 6.37 8.48 20.23
CA LYS A 396 5.86 9.76 20.75
C LYS A 396 4.76 10.34 19.88
#